data_d9c0f00caf0d674a37c672df50a40571
#
_entry.id   d9c0f00caf0d674a37c672df50a40571
#
_cell.length_a   1.000
_cell.length_b   1.000
_cell.length_c   1.000
_cell.angle_alpha   90.00
_cell.angle_beta   90.00
_cell.angle_gamma   90.00
#
_symmetry.space_group_name_H-M   'P 1'
#
loop_
_entity.id
_entity.type
_entity.pdbx_description
1 polymer ?
#
loop_
_entity_poly.entity_id
_entity_poly.type
_entity_poly.pdbx_seq_one_letter_code
_entity_poly.pdbx_strand_id
1 'polypeptide(L)'
;MYAVNSSFSPERWWTLTRGPGPVIATAIHDGHGLRPDVAAAMKLADADRLREEDPFTGQAVVDVPTNIIVHRSRFEFDLNRGADSAVYTTPEQSWGLEVWHEEPAVALVSESLAIHASYYRMLGSLLDEIVAEHGRFVLIDVHSYNHRRDGQEGECTPQEEAPDINIGTFSMPREEWAFLLDPLMEEMRRFDFNGRMLDVRENVAFQGKGEQTRFVHERYPDQGCAIALEFKKFFMDEWSGEPDPAELDAMRRFITFTADTCRALIA
;
A
#
# COMPACT_ATOMS: atom_id res chain seq x y z
N MET A 1 -1.64 18.47 20.47
CA MET A 1 -0.25 17.96 20.44
C MET A 1 -0.32 16.50 20.86
N TYR A 2 -0.69 15.63 19.89
CA TYR A 2 -0.73 14.19 20.12
C TYR A 2 0.69 13.66 19.97
N ALA A 3 1.28 13.22 21.07
CA ALA A 3 2.54 12.51 21.04
C ALA A 3 2.30 11.18 20.32
N VAL A 4 2.80 11.07 19.10
CA VAL A 4 2.98 9.78 18.44
C VAL A 4 3.98 9.02 19.30
N ASN A 5 3.49 8.07 20.08
CA ASN A 5 4.32 7.17 20.87
C ASN A 5 4.99 6.19 19.91
N SER A 6 5.96 6.67 19.14
CA SER A 6 6.80 5.83 18.31
C SER A 6 7.92 5.27 19.16
N SER A 7 7.71 4.10 19.72
CA SER A 7 8.83 3.21 20.07
C SER A 7 9.47 2.69 18.78
N PHE A 8 9.98 3.58 17.94
CA PHE A 8 10.74 3.23 16.75
C PHE A 8 12.07 2.63 17.19
N SER A 9 12.19 1.31 17.10
CA SER A 9 13.50 0.69 16.99
C SER A 9 14.04 1.02 15.60
N PRO A 10 15.20 1.69 15.44
CA PRO A 10 15.75 2.07 14.14
C PRO A 10 16.07 0.88 13.22
N GLU A 11 15.97 -0.35 13.72
CA GLU A 11 16.31 -1.59 13.01
C GLU A 11 15.09 -2.34 12.46
N ARG A 12 13.87 -1.88 12.69
CA ARG A 12 12.68 -2.59 12.24
C ARG A 12 12.26 -2.12 10.84
N TRP A 13 12.35 -3.02 9.84
CA TRP A 13 11.95 -2.74 8.46
C TRP A 13 10.45 -2.81 8.28
N TRP A 14 9.82 -3.83 8.88
CA TRP A 14 8.37 -4.06 8.87
C TRP A 14 7.93 -4.74 10.17
N THR A 15 6.65 -4.69 10.42
CA THR A 15 5.96 -5.52 11.42
C THR A 15 5.09 -6.53 10.67
N LEU A 16 5.24 -7.81 10.97
CA LEU A 16 4.34 -8.87 10.55
C LEU A 16 3.55 -9.33 11.77
N THR A 17 2.23 -9.22 11.72
CA THR A 17 1.29 -9.86 12.65
C THR A 17 0.71 -11.08 11.95
N ARG A 18 0.84 -12.27 12.54
CA ARG A 18 0.26 -13.51 12.01
C ARG A 18 -0.94 -13.91 12.86
N GLY A 19 -2.13 -13.84 12.29
CA GLY A 19 -3.39 -14.28 12.88
C GLY A 19 -4.02 -15.42 12.06
N PRO A 20 -5.20 -15.89 12.45
CA PRO A 20 -5.89 -16.98 11.75
C PRO A 20 -6.56 -16.50 10.45
N GLY A 21 -6.74 -17.45 9.52
CA GLY A 21 -7.50 -17.27 8.30
C GLY A 21 -6.68 -16.89 7.07
N PRO A 22 -7.31 -16.91 5.89
CA PRO A 22 -6.64 -16.79 4.60
C PRO A 22 -6.59 -15.36 4.06
N VAL A 23 -6.92 -14.34 4.84
CA VAL A 23 -6.90 -12.94 4.39
C VAL A 23 -5.75 -12.20 5.06
N ILE A 24 -4.96 -11.52 4.23
CA ILE A 24 -3.81 -10.71 4.62
C ILE A 24 -4.07 -9.27 4.17
N ALA A 25 -3.68 -8.29 4.99
CA ALA A 25 -3.63 -6.89 4.55
C ALA A 25 -2.20 -6.35 4.68
N THR A 26 -1.78 -5.55 3.70
CA THR A 26 -0.45 -4.96 3.67
C THR A 26 -0.52 -3.45 3.51
N ALA A 27 0.39 -2.73 4.18
CA ALA A 27 0.62 -1.29 4.03
C ALA A 27 2.12 -1.09 3.76
N ILE A 28 2.50 -1.28 2.50
CA ILE A 28 3.93 -1.33 2.12
C ILE A 28 4.56 0.04 1.93
N HIS A 29 3.76 1.11 1.88
CA HIS A 29 4.21 2.49 1.75
C HIS A 29 3.82 3.39 2.93
N ASP A 30 3.35 2.82 4.06
CA ASP A 30 3.00 3.57 5.27
C ASP A 30 4.20 4.27 5.89
N GLY A 31 5.39 3.69 5.73
CA GLY A 31 6.59 4.11 6.45
C GLY A 31 7.26 5.34 5.89
N HIS A 32 7.85 6.14 6.80
CA HIS A 32 8.60 7.35 6.52
C HIS A 32 10.08 7.25 6.96
N GLY A 33 10.47 6.16 7.64
CA GLY A 33 11.82 5.96 8.16
C GLY A 33 12.87 5.77 7.04
N LEU A 34 14.09 6.24 7.28
CA LEU A 34 15.24 6.06 6.41
C LEU A 34 16.43 5.51 7.22
N ARG A 35 17.33 4.76 6.57
CA ARG A 35 18.65 4.51 7.13
C ARG A 35 19.44 5.83 7.19
N PRO A 36 20.39 5.97 8.14
CA PRO A 36 21.18 7.19 8.27
C PRO A 36 21.99 7.56 7.01
N ASP A 37 22.54 6.57 6.31
CA ASP A 37 23.28 6.76 5.06
C ASP A 37 22.37 7.20 3.90
N VAL A 38 21.17 6.63 3.81
CA VAL A 38 20.13 7.02 2.86
C VAL A 38 19.66 8.45 3.13
N ALA A 39 19.35 8.77 4.40
CA ALA A 39 18.95 10.13 4.80
C ALA A 39 20.03 11.18 4.49
N ALA A 40 21.30 10.84 4.67
CA ALA A 40 22.42 11.73 4.35
C ALA A 40 22.62 11.97 2.84
N ALA A 41 22.28 10.99 2.00
CA ALA A 41 22.39 11.09 0.54
C ALA A 41 21.14 11.71 -0.11
N MET A 42 20.00 11.75 0.60
CA MET A 42 18.71 12.19 0.07
C MET A 42 18.62 13.72 -0.02
N LYS A 43 18.21 14.20 -1.20
CA LYS A 43 17.92 15.62 -1.47
C LYS A 43 16.46 15.95 -1.17
N LEU A 44 15.56 14.97 -1.37
CA LEU A 44 14.13 15.15 -1.27
C LEU A 44 13.73 15.49 0.17
N ALA A 45 12.97 16.58 0.35
CA ALA A 45 12.52 17.01 1.65
C ALA A 45 11.49 16.05 2.28
N ASP A 46 11.45 16.02 3.61
CA ASP A 46 10.54 15.15 4.36
C ASP A 46 9.06 15.36 3.99
N ALA A 47 8.64 16.62 3.77
CA ALA A 47 7.26 16.93 3.38
C ALA A 47 6.92 16.40 2.00
N ASP A 48 7.84 16.49 1.03
CA ASP A 48 7.64 15.96 -0.32
C ASP A 48 7.61 14.43 -0.31
N ARG A 49 8.43 13.79 0.53
CA ARG A 49 8.38 12.33 0.73
C ARG A 49 7.04 11.89 1.31
N LEU A 50 6.62 12.53 2.41
CA LEU A 50 5.36 12.21 3.10
C LEU A 50 4.15 12.33 2.16
N ARG A 51 4.19 13.31 1.25
CA ARG A 51 3.13 13.50 0.27
C ARG A 51 3.03 12.35 -0.73
N GLU A 52 4.15 11.75 -1.15
CA GLU A 52 4.18 10.65 -2.13
C GLU A 52 4.25 9.25 -1.48
N GLU A 53 4.42 9.18 -0.17
CA GLU A 53 4.19 7.96 0.63
C GLU A 53 2.69 7.78 0.90
N ASP A 54 2.31 6.65 1.52
CA ASP A 54 0.93 6.33 1.87
C ASP A 54 0.72 6.36 3.39
N PRO A 55 0.94 7.52 4.06
CA PRO A 55 0.87 7.60 5.50
C PRO A 55 -0.51 7.19 6.02
N PHE A 56 -0.54 6.60 7.21
CA PHE A 56 -1.73 6.10 7.90
C PHE A 56 -2.37 4.83 7.33
N THR A 57 -1.90 4.30 6.19
CA THR A 57 -2.39 3.00 5.68
C THR A 57 -2.10 1.84 6.64
N GLY A 58 -1.02 1.93 7.42
CA GLY A 58 -0.72 1.00 8.50
C GLY A 58 -1.80 0.96 9.58
N GLN A 59 -2.42 2.12 9.90
CA GLN A 59 -3.54 2.18 10.83
C GLN A 59 -4.81 1.54 10.26
N ALA A 60 -4.99 1.59 8.95
CA ALA A 60 -6.14 0.98 8.29
C ALA A 60 -6.09 -0.56 8.33
N VAL A 61 -4.90 -1.17 8.31
CA VAL A 61 -4.72 -2.63 8.23
C VAL A 61 -4.57 -3.32 9.59
N VAL A 62 -4.35 -2.58 10.66
CA VAL A 62 -3.94 -3.11 11.99
C VAL A 62 -4.90 -4.12 12.60
N ASP A 63 -6.20 -4.03 12.31
CA ASP A 63 -7.23 -4.92 12.84
C ASP A 63 -7.46 -6.17 11.96
N VAL A 64 -6.83 -6.27 10.79
CA VAL A 64 -6.83 -7.51 10.00
C VAL A 64 -5.92 -8.52 10.68
N PRO A 65 -6.39 -9.75 10.97
CA PRO A 65 -5.65 -10.72 11.80
C PRO A 65 -4.23 -11.02 11.30
N THR A 66 -4.04 -11.14 9.99
CA THR A 66 -2.71 -11.21 9.39
C THR A 66 -2.45 -9.90 8.65
N ASN A 67 -1.45 -9.14 9.10
CA ASN A 67 -1.11 -7.88 8.46
C ASN A 67 0.40 -7.64 8.42
N ILE A 68 0.83 -6.85 7.43
CA ILE A 68 2.22 -6.40 7.27
C ILE A 68 2.22 -4.89 7.14
N ILE A 69 2.96 -4.21 8.02
CA ILE A 69 3.15 -2.75 8.00
C ILE A 69 4.63 -2.47 7.80
N VAL A 70 4.99 -1.81 6.71
CA VAL A 70 6.37 -1.41 6.42
C VAL A 70 6.64 -0.04 7.03
N HIS A 71 7.79 0.12 7.71
CA HIS A 71 8.14 1.33 8.44
C HIS A 71 9.14 2.21 7.71
N ARG A 72 9.59 1.77 6.54
CA ARG A 72 10.57 2.47 5.72
C ARG A 72 9.92 3.17 4.54
N SER A 73 10.49 4.32 4.22
CA SER A 73 10.09 5.13 3.08
C SER A 73 10.26 4.35 1.76
N ARG A 74 9.30 4.47 0.86
CA ARG A 74 9.43 3.98 -0.51
C ARG A 74 10.58 4.60 -1.28
N PHE A 75 11.08 5.75 -0.82
CA PHE A 75 12.25 6.42 -1.41
C PHE A 75 13.58 5.79 -0.99
N GLU A 76 13.58 4.91 0.00
CA GLU A 76 14.74 4.06 0.32
C GLU A 76 14.76 2.80 -0.55
N PHE A 77 13.61 2.13 -0.66
CA PHE A 77 13.32 1.04 -1.59
C PHE A 77 11.81 0.90 -1.77
N ASP A 78 11.35 0.85 -3.01
CA ASP A 78 9.94 0.73 -3.32
C ASP A 78 9.55 -0.74 -3.50
N LEU A 79 8.80 -1.27 -2.54
CA LEU A 79 8.27 -2.64 -2.58
C LEU A 79 7.19 -2.83 -3.65
N ASN A 80 6.65 -1.75 -4.20
CA ASN A 80 5.69 -1.84 -5.30
C ASN A 80 6.35 -1.83 -6.68
N ARG A 81 7.70 -1.96 -6.72
CA ARG A 81 8.50 -2.05 -7.94
C ARG A 81 9.39 -3.28 -7.94
N GLY A 82 9.68 -3.80 -9.13
CA GLY A 82 10.67 -4.86 -9.28
C GLY A 82 12.06 -4.41 -8.85
N ALA A 83 12.95 -5.35 -8.55
CA ALA A 83 14.30 -5.07 -8.05
C ALA A 83 15.13 -4.17 -8.97
N ASP A 84 14.86 -4.16 -10.26
CA ASP A 84 15.51 -3.32 -11.27
C ASP A 84 15.14 -1.82 -11.18
N SER A 85 14.06 -1.50 -10.49
CA SER A 85 13.50 -0.15 -10.36
C SER A 85 13.07 0.22 -8.94
N ALA A 86 13.37 -0.64 -7.95
CA ALA A 86 12.98 -0.44 -6.56
C ALA A 86 13.71 0.71 -5.86
N VAL A 87 14.87 1.13 -6.36
CA VAL A 87 15.56 2.36 -5.92
C VAL A 87 15.46 3.38 -7.04
N TYR A 88 14.85 4.51 -6.77
CA TYR A 88 14.68 5.58 -7.77
C TYR A 88 16.02 6.27 -8.03
N THR A 89 16.59 6.08 -9.19
CA THR A 89 17.87 6.68 -9.59
C THR A 89 17.71 7.86 -10.53
N THR A 90 16.52 8.03 -11.12
CA THR A 90 16.21 9.16 -12.00
C THR A 90 14.87 9.80 -11.64
N PRO A 91 14.68 11.09 -11.94
CA PRO A 91 13.41 11.78 -11.67
C PRO A 91 12.19 11.17 -12.35
N GLU A 92 12.36 10.53 -13.50
CA GLU A 92 11.25 9.88 -14.22
C GLU A 92 10.68 8.69 -13.43
N GLN A 93 11.49 8.04 -12.61
CA GLN A 93 11.04 6.95 -11.73
C GLN A 93 10.26 7.46 -10.51
N SER A 94 10.40 8.75 -10.16
CA SER A 94 9.87 9.39 -8.95
C SER A 94 9.02 10.63 -9.25
N TRP A 95 8.14 10.55 -10.26
CA TRP A 95 7.19 11.63 -10.63
C TRP A 95 7.83 12.98 -10.91
N GLY A 96 9.08 13.01 -11.36
CA GLY A 96 9.84 14.21 -11.61
C GLY A 96 10.62 14.75 -10.39
N LEU A 97 10.59 14.05 -9.27
CA LEU A 97 11.30 14.45 -8.05
C LEU A 97 12.78 14.09 -8.13
N GLU A 98 13.64 15.00 -7.71
CA GLU A 98 15.07 14.73 -7.52
C GLU A 98 15.31 14.13 -6.14
N VAL A 99 15.43 12.82 -6.06
CA VAL A 99 15.53 12.06 -4.80
C VAL A 99 16.89 12.25 -4.11
N TRP A 100 17.98 12.32 -4.89
CA TRP A 100 19.34 12.30 -4.37
C TRP A 100 20.08 13.59 -4.64
N HIS A 101 21.04 13.97 -3.77
CA HIS A 101 21.96 15.06 -4.02
C HIS A 101 22.89 14.76 -5.19
N GLU A 102 23.35 13.51 -5.29
CA GLU A 102 24.21 12.96 -6.34
C GLU A 102 23.74 11.52 -6.61
N GLU A 103 24.23 10.91 -7.67
CA GLU A 103 23.92 9.50 -7.96
C GLU A 103 24.22 8.62 -6.73
N PRO A 104 23.27 7.80 -6.24
CA PRO A 104 23.44 7.03 -5.03
C PRO A 104 24.57 6.00 -5.18
N ALA A 105 25.39 5.86 -4.15
CA ALA A 105 26.51 4.92 -4.14
C ALA A 105 26.03 3.46 -4.36
N VAL A 106 26.75 2.68 -5.13
CA VAL A 106 26.45 1.29 -5.43
C VAL A 106 26.20 0.45 -4.15
N ALA A 107 26.97 0.70 -3.09
CA ALA A 107 26.79 0.00 -1.81
C ALA A 107 25.43 0.31 -1.17
N LEU A 108 24.98 1.57 -1.17
CA LEU A 108 23.69 2.00 -0.66
C LEU A 108 22.54 1.32 -1.44
N VAL A 109 22.61 1.35 -2.77
CA VAL A 109 21.62 0.70 -3.65
C VAL A 109 21.57 -0.80 -3.39
N SER A 110 22.74 -1.46 -3.31
CA SER A 110 22.84 -2.91 -3.08
C SER A 110 22.22 -3.31 -1.75
N GLU A 111 22.40 -2.52 -0.69
CA GLU A 111 21.80 -2.79 0.61
C GLU A 111 20.27 -2.61 0.58
N SER A 112 19.76 -1.56 -0.04
CA SER A 112 18.32 -1.34 -0.25
C SER A 112 17.69 -2.50 -1.02
N LEU A 113 18.34 -2.98 -2.09
CA LEU A 113 17.87 -4.14 -2.86
C LEU A 113 17.94 -5.45 -2.05
N ALA A 114 18.91 -5.62 -1.16
CA ALA A 114 18.98 -6.79 -0.28
C ALA A 114 17.80 -6.82 0.71
N ILE A 115 17.36 -5.66 1.20
CA ILE A 115 16.18 -5.53 2.06
C ILE A 115 14.91 -5.80 1.28
N HIS A 116 14.76 -5.22 0.09
CA HIS A 116 13.66 -5.51 -0.84
C HIS A 116 13.52 -7.02 -1.08
N ALA A 117 14.62 -7.70 -1.45
CA ALA A 117 14.63 -9.14 -1.63
C ALA A 117 14.28 -9.93 -0.35
N SER A 118 14.65 -9.41 0.83
CA SER A 118 14.29 -10.04 2.12
C SER A 118 12.79 -9.96 2.40
N TYR A 119 12.16 -8.84 2.04
CA TYR A 119 10.71 -8.68 2.13
C TYR A 119 9.98 -9.73 1.30
N TYR A 120 10.33 -9.89 0.02
CA TYR A 120 9.68 -10.86 -0.87
C TYR A 120 9.94 -12.31 -0.49
N ARG A 121 11.10 -12.62 0.10
CA ARG A 121 11.32 -13.96 0.70
C ARG A 121 10.42 -14.21 1.91
N MET A 122 10.29 -13.24 2.81
CA MET A 122 9.40 -13.31 3.98
C MET A 122 7.94 -13.44 3.52
N LEU A 123 7.49 -12.59 2.59
CA LEU A 123 6.14 -12.64 2.04
C LEU A 123 5.85 -14.00 1.40
N GLY A 124 6.76 -14.51 0.55
CA GLY A 124 6.62 -15.82 -0.07
C GLY A 124 6.48 -16.95 0.96
N SER A 125 7.31 -16.95 2.02
CA SER A 125 7.20 -17.95 3.08
C SER A 125 5.86 -17.89 3.82
N LEU A 126 5.39 -16.68 4.15
CA LEU A 126 4.08 -16.47 4.78
C LEU A 126 2.94 -17.00 3.91
N LEU A 127 2.96 -16.69 2.61
CA LEU A 127 1.92 -17.10 1.68
C LEU A 127 1.94 -18.61 1.43
N ASP A 128 3.12 -19.24 1.37
CA ASP A 128 3.26 -20.71 1.28
C ASP A 128 2.60 -21.41 2.49
N GLU A 129 2.79 -20.88 3.71
CA GLU A 129 2.14 -21.38 4.93
C GLU A 129 0.62 -21.23 4.84
N ILE A 130 0.13 -20.06 4.42
CA ILE A 130 -1.32 -19.80 4.30
C ILE A 130 -1.97 -20.70 3.25
N VAL A 131 -1.32 -20.91 2.11
CA VAL A 131 -1.81 -21.86 1.10
C VAL A 131 -1.85 -23.29 1.65
N ALA A 132 -0.82 -23.70 2.40
CA ALA A 132 -0.80 -25.03 3.02
C ALA A 132 -1.93 -25.22 4.06
N GLU A 133 -2.31 -24.17 4.79
CA GLU A 133 -3.36 -24.21 5.81
C GLU A 133 -4.78 -24.09 5.22
N HIS A 134 -4.96 -23.27 4.17
CA HIS A 134 -6.27 -22.82 3.70
C HIS A 134 -6.57 -23.13 2.22
N GLY A 135 -5.57 -23.56 1.45
CA GLY A 135 -5.69 -23.87 0.02
C GLY A 135 -5.66 -22.64 -0.89
N ARG A 136 -6.25 -21.51 -0.47
CA ARG A 136 -6.24 -20.23 -1.19
C ARG A 136 -6.23 -19.05 -0.22
N PHE A 137 -5.91 -17.87 -0.73
CA PHE A 137 -5.87 -16.65 0.08
C PHE A 137 -6.24 -15.38 -0.71
N VAL A 138 -6.55 -14.31 0.04
CA VAL A 138 -6.66 -12.95 -0.48
C VAL A 138 -5.63 -12.06 0.21
N LEU A 139 -4.89 -11.29 -0.57
CA LEU A 139 -4.01 -10.24 -0.10
C LEU A 139 -4.61 -8.88 -0.50
N ILE A 140 -4.92 -8.04 0.48
CA ILE A 140 -5.38 -6.67 0.28
C ILE A 140 -4.16 -5.75 0.42
N ASP A 141 -3.68 -5.23 -0.70
CA ASP A 141 -2.53 -4.32 -0.76
C ASP A 141 -3.04 -2.88 -0.68
N VAL A 142 -2.95 -2.29 0.52
CA VAL A 142 -3.56 -1.00 0.84
C VAL A 142 -2.59 0.13 0.55
N HIS A 143 -3.01 1.02 -0.34
CA HIS A 143 -2.31 2.20 -0.78
C HIS A 143 -3.16 3.45 -0.66
N SER A 144 -2.57 4.59 -0.96
CA SER A 144 -3.29 5.85 -1.14
C SER A 144 -2.70 6.69 -2.26
N TYR A 145 -3.47 7.65 -2.78
CA TYR A 145 -3.00 8.49 -3.85
C TYR A 145 -3.46 9.94 -3.73
N ASN A 146 -2.60 10.84 -4.23
CA ASN A 146 -2.83 12.27 -4.28
C ASN A 146 -3.82 12.62 -5.40
N HIS A 147 -4.74 13.57 -5.13
CA HIS A 147 -5.74 14.04 -6.09
C HIS A 147 -5.71 15.57 -6.31
N ARG A 148 -4.78 16.27 -5.66
CA ARG A 148 -4.53 17.71 -5.83
C ARG A 148 -3.13 17.93 -6.42
N ARG A 149 -2.93 17.48 -7.66
CA ARG A 149 -1.60 17.44 -8.26
C ARG A 149 -1.13 18.77 -8.83
N ASP A 150 -2.05 19.70 -9.12
CA ASP A 150 -1.75 21.00 -9.72
C ASP A 150 -1.36 22.09 -8.69
N GLY A 151 -0.97 21.67 -7.49
CA GLY A 151 -0.54 22.55 -6.40
C GLY A 151 -1.53 22.61 -5.24
N GLN A 152 -1.09 23.18 -4.13
CA GLN A 152 -1.89 23.26 -2.90
C GLN A 152 -3.21 24.03 -3.11
N GLU A 153 -3.19 25.09 -3.94
CA GLU A 153 -4.35 25.90 -4.29
C GLU A 153 -5.00 25.45 -5.61
N GLY A 154 -4.47 24.39 -6.24
CA GLY A 154 -4.99 23.86 -7.48
C GLY A 154 -6.33 23.13 -7.32
N GLU A 155 -7.04 22.94 -8.43
CA GLU A 155 -8.28 22.17 -8.45
C GLU A 155 -7.99 20.68 -8.15
N CYS A 156 -8.95 20.01 -7.50
CA CYS A 156 -8.87 18.57 -7.31
C CYS A 156 -9.06 17.85 -8.65
N THR A 157 -8.37 16.73 -8.84
CA THR A 157 -8.67 15.82 -9.96
C THR A 157 -10.17 15.47 -9.95
N PRO A 158 -10.87 15.55 -11.10
CA PRO A 158 -12.28 15.22 -11.18
C PRO A 158 -12.60 13.82 -10.61
N GLN A 159 -13.79 13.69 -9.99
CA GLN A 159 -14.20 12.43 -9.35
C GLN A 159 -14.22 11.24 -10.34
N GLU A 160 -14.51 11.52 -11.61
CA GLU A 160 -14.51 10.51 -12.68
C GLU A 160 -13.12 9.90 -12.92
N GLU A 161 -12.06 10.64 -12.64
CA GLU A 161 -10.66 10.24 -12.81
C GLU A 161 -9.99 9.83 -11.49
N ALA A 162 -10.56 10.27 -10.36
CA ALA A 162 -10.07 10.02 -9.02
C ALA A 162 -11.21 9.53 -8.09
N PRO A 163 -11.65 8.26 -8.21
CA PRO A 163 -12.66 7.67 -7.33
C PRO A 163 -12.16 7.63 -5.88
N ASP A 164 -13.09 7.57 -4.90
CA ASP A 164 -12.70 7.49 -3.49
C ASP A 164 -11.88 6.25 -3.17
N ILE A 165 -12.24 5.12 -3.81
CA ILE A 165 -11.49 3.87 -3.80
C ILE A 165 -11.27 3.41 -5.23
N ASN A 166 -10.02 3.18 -5.59
CA ASN A 166 -9.67 2.54 -6.85
C ASN A 166 -9.16 1.12 -6.59
N ILE A 167 -9.73 0.15 -7.28
CA ILE A 167 -9.32 -1.25 -7.23
C ILE A 167 -8.52 -1.57 -8.49
N GLY A 168 -7.24 -1.94 -8.31
CA GLY A 168 -6.36 -2.31 -9.41
C GLY A 168 -6.32 -3.83 -9.62
N THR A 169 -6.58 -4.29 -10.84
CA THR A 169 -6.74 -5.72 -11.17
C THR A 169 -5.92 -6.19 -12.36
N PHE A 170 -5.01 -5.36 -12.88
CA PHE A 170 -4.29 -5.63 -14.13
C PHE A 170 -3.50 -6.95 -14.12
N SER A 171 -2.81 -7.27 -13.02
CA SER A 171 -2.03 -8.52 -12.91
C SER A 171 -2.87 -9.75 -12.55
N MET A 172 -4.13 -9.54 -12.17
CA MET A 172 -5.06 -10.56 -11.73
C MET A 172 -5.65 -11.33 -12.93
N PRO A 173 -5.82 -12.65 -12.87
CA PRO A 173 -6.71 -13.38 -13.79
C PRO A 173 -8.18 -13.04 -13.44
N ARG A 174 -8.63 -11.85 -13.85
CA ARG A 174 -9.84 -11.16 -13.39
C ARG A 174 -11.12 -11.99 -13.51
N GLU A 175 -11.26 -12.75 -14.61
CA GLU A 175 -12.44 -13.60 -14.83
C GLU A 175 -12.50 -14.75 -13.82
N GLU A 176 -11.37 -15.34 -13.45
CA GLU A 176 -11.30 -16.44 -12.48
C GLU A 176 -11.64 -15.98 -11.06
N TRP A 177 -11.31 -14.70 -10.72
CA TRP A 177 -11.61 -14.10 -9.44
C TRP A 177 -12.90 -13.27 -9.41
N ALA A 178 -13.70 -13.28 -10.49
CA ALA A 178 -14.96 -12.52 -10.56
C ALA A 178 -15.94 -12.90 -9.44
N PHE A 179 -15.99 -14.17 -9.04
CA PHE A 179 -16.85 -14.64 -7.95
C PHE A 179 -16.56 -13.97 -6.60
N LEU A 180 -15.33 -13.50 -6.40
CA LEU A 180 -14.90 -12.77 -5.21
C LEU A 180 -15.01 -11.28 -5.43
N LEU A 181 -14.43 -10.76 -6.52
CA LEU A 181 -14.23 -9.33 -6.69
C LEU A 181 -15.53 -8.56 -6.97
N ASP A 182 -16.45 -9.15 -7.78
CA ASP A 182 -17.70 -8.47 -8.11
C ASP A 182 -18.60 -8.24 -6.87
N PRO A 183 -18.90 -9.27 -6.04
CA PRO A 183 -19.67 -9.02 -4.82
C PRO A 183 -18.90 -8.19 -3.79
N LEU A 184 -17.56 -8.32 -3.69
CA LEU A 184 -16.76 -7.51 -2.80
C LEU A 184 -16.91 -6.02 -3.11
N MET A 185 -16.76 -5.62 -4.38
CA MET A 185 -16.91 -4.23 -4.79
C MET A 185 -18.33 -3.70 -4.58
N GLU A 186 -19.36 -4.54 -4.71
CA GLU A 186 -20.74 -4.16 -4.39
C GLU A 186 -20.90 -3.89 -2.88
N GLU A 187 -20.35 -4.73 -2.03
CA GLU A 187 -20.40 -4.53 -0.58
C GLU A 187 -19.58 -3.31 -0.15
N MET A 188 -18.41 -3.07 -0.74
CA MET A 188 -17.64 -1.84 -0.51
C MET A 188 -18.45 -0.58 -0.83
N ARG A 189 -19.22 -0.56 -1.92
CA ARG A 189 -20.10 0.57 -2.31
C ARG A 189 -21.27 0.79 -1.35
N ARG A 190 -21.66 -0.24 -0.59
CA ARG A 190 -22.76 -0.19 0.39
C ARG A 190 -22.29 0.12 1.81
N PHE A 191 -20.98 0.11 2.04
CA PHE A 191 -20.43 0.39 3.35
C PHE A 191 -20.71 1.85 3.76
N ASP A 192 -21.26 2.04 4.98
CA ASP A 192 -21.44 3.37 5.57
C ASP A 192 -20.11 3.93 6.08
N PHE A 193 -19.49 4.78 5.28
CA PHE A 193 -18.24 5.45 5.59
C PHE A 193 -18.52 6.83 6.17
N ASN A 194 -18.69 6.93 7.48
CA ASN A 194 -19.03 8.19 8.18
C ASN A 194 -20.27 8.90 7.61
N GLY A 195 -21.35 8.15 7.35
CA GLY A 195 -22.61 8.71 6.81
C GLY A 195 -22.62 8.95 5.31
N ARG A 196 -21.63 8.48 4.56
CA ARG A 196 -21.58 8.53 3.09
C ARG A 196 -21.22 7.18 2.48
N MET A 197 -21.60 6.96 1.24
CA MET A 197 -21.15 5.86 0.41
C MET A 197 -19.95 6.30 -0.40
N LEU A 198 -18.91 5.44 -0.49
CA LEU A 198 -17.73 5.73 -1.29
C LEU A 198 -17.93 5.36 -2.77
N ASP A 199 -17.35 6.15 -3.65
CA ASP A 199 -17.23 5.84 -5.07
C ASP A 199 -16.10 4.83 -5.27
N VAL A 200 -16.47 3.55 -5.45
CA VAL A 200 -15.54 2.43 -5.63
C VAL A 200 -15.53 2.00 -7.09
N ARG A 201 -14.40 2.16 -7.76
CA ARG A 201 -14.23 1.81 -9.17
C ARG A 201 -13.01 0.94 -9.43
N GLU A 202 -13.01 0.27 -10.56
CA GLU A 202 -11.95 -0.64 -11.00
C GLU A 202 -11.11 0.02 -12.11
N ASN A 203 -9.77 0.02 -11.94
CA ASN A 203 -8.78 0.42 -12.95
C ASN A 203 -8.93 1.85 -13.51
N VAL A 204 -9.39 2.81 -12.72
CA VAL A 204 -9.54 4.21 -13.14
C VAL A 204 -8.23 4.98 -12.92
N ALA A 205 -7.89 5.28 -11.67
CA ALA A 205 -6.68 6.03 -11.33
C ALA A 205 -5.42 5.17 -11.46
N PHE A 206 -5.51 3.92 -11.01
CA PHE A 206 -4.41 2.93 -11.05
C PHE A 206 -4.90 1.58 -11.50
N GLN A 207 -4.07 0.88 -12.28
CA GLN A 207 -4.44 -0.42 -12.86
C GLN A 207 -4.02 -1.62 -12.00
N GLY A 208 -3.23 -1.43 -10.92
CA GLY A 208 -2.72 -2.55 -10.11
C GLY A 208 -1.57 -3.31 -10.80
N LYS A 209 -0.59 -2.56 -11.32
CA LYS A 209 0.63 -3.09 -11.96
C LYS A 209 1.80 -3.21 -10.98
N GLY A 210 1.54 -3.08 -9.69
CA GLY A 210 2.56 -3.11 -8.66
C GLY A 210 3.23 -4.47 -8.52
N GLU A 211 4.46 -4.46 -8.02
CA GLU A 211 5.26 -5.68 -7.86
C GLU A 211 4.61 -6.67 -6.90
N GLN A 212 3.99 -6.20 -5.80
CA GLN A 212 3.41 -7.09 -4.82
C GLN A 212 2.23 -7.89 -5.39
N THR A 213 1.32 -7.25 -6.11
CA THR A 213 0.21 -7.94 -6.76
C THR A 213 0.70 -8.86 -7.88
N ARG A 214 1.69 -8.41 -8.66
CA ARG A 214 2.32 -9.24 -9.70
C ARG A 214 3.00 -10.48 -9.10
N PHE A 215 3.79 -10.31 -8.02
CA PHE A 215 4.44 -11.43 -7.31
C PHE A 215 3.43 -12.49 -6.85
N VAL A 216 2.30 -12.06 -6.30
CA VAL A 216 1.24 -12.98 -5.85
C VAL A 216 0.66 -13.75 -7.03
N HIS A 217 0.23 -13.06 -8.09
CA HIS A 217 -0.44 -13.70 -9.21
C HIS A 217 0.49 -14.59 -10.06
N GLU A 218 1.79 -14.25 -10.15
CA GLU A 218 2.78 -15.09 -10.84
C GLU A 218 3.12 -16.35 -10.03
N ARG A 219 3.25 -16.22 -8.70
CA ARG A 219 3.65 -17.34 -7.84
C ARG A 219 2.47 -18.25 -7.44
N TYR A 220 1.27 -17.70 -7.32
CA TYR A 220 0.07 -18.39 -6.85
C TYR A 220 -1.12 -18.16 -7.80
N PRO A 221 -1.00 -18.54 -9.08
CA PRO A 221 -2.00 -18.19 -10.10
C PRO A 221 -3.40 -18.73 -9.78
N ASP A 222 -3.50 -19.89 -9.16
CA ASP A 222 -4.78 -20.55 -8.85
C ASP A 222 -5.22 -20.37 -7.38
N GLN A 223 -4.32 -19.95 -6.49
CA GLN A 223 -4.57 -19.90 -5.05
C GLN A 223 -4.61 -18.48 -4.49
N GLY A 224 -3.92 -17.53 -5.11
CA GLY A 224 -3.71 -16.19 -4.58
C GLY A 224 -4.47 -15.12 -5.34
N CYS A 225 -5.32 -14.36 -4.64
CA CYS A 225 -5.90 -13.13 -5.14
C CYS A 225 -5.26 -11.93 -4.44
N ALA A 226 -4.53 -11.08 -5.15
CA ALA A 226 -4.02 -9.83 -4.62
C ALA A 226 -4.80 -8.65 -5.20
N ILE A 227 -5.33 -7.81 -4.33
CA ILE A 227 -6.17 -6.66 -4.67
C ILE A 227 -5.37 -5.40 -4.33
N ALA A 228 -4.96 -4.62 -5.33
CA ALA A 228 -4.44 -3.27 -5.09
C ALA A 228 -5.61 -2.35 -4.74
N LEU A 229 -5.71 -1.94 -3.47
CA LEU A 229 -6.76 -1.07 -2.96
C LEU A 229 -6.16 0.30 -2.67
N GLU A 230 -6.56 1.29 -3.44
CA GLU A 230 -6.02 2.64 -3.43
C GLU A 230 -7.06 3.62 -2.89
N PHE A 231 -6.80 4.20 -1.70
CA PHE A 231 -7.59 5.31 -1.19
C PHE A 231 -7.18 6.63 -1.84
N LYS A 232 -8.15 7.41 -2.35
CA LYS A 232 -7.91 8.83 -2.56
C LYS A 232 -7.61 9.48 -1.20
N LYS A 233 -6.61 10.35 -1.10
CA LYS A 233 -6.20 10.99 0.17
C LYS A 233 -7.21 12.03 0.66
N PHE A 234 -8.46 11.61 0.89
CA PHE A 234 -9.48 12.43 1.54
C PHE A 234 -9.42 12.38 3.07
N PHE A 235 -8.66 11.43 3.63
CA PHE A 235 -8.49 11.20 5.06
C PHE A 235 -7.39 12.05 5.70
N MET A 236 -6.72 12.85 4.89
CA MET A 236 -5.68 13.80 5.30
C MET A 236 -5.59 14.96 4.32
N ASP A 237 -5.03 16.08 4.75
CA ASP A 237 -4.57 17.09 3.80
C ASP A 237 -3.24 16.64 3.18
N GLU A 238 -3.23 16.40 1.87
CA GLU A 238 -2.07 15.82 1.17
C GLU A 238 -0.86 16.77 1.07
N TRP A 239 -1.02 18.07 1.41
CA TRP A 239 0.04 19.04 1.38
C TRP A 239 0.64 19.31 2.76
N SER A 240 -0.18 19.40 3.80
CA SER A 240 0.30 19.59 5.17
C SER A 240 0.61 18.27 5.89
N GLY A 241 0.10 17.15 5.39
CA GLY A 241 0.20 15.85 6.06
C GLY A 241 -0.74 15.71 7.27
N GLU A 242 -1.61 16.70 7.54
CA GLU A 242 -2.51 16.67 8.71
C GLU A 242 -3.64 15.66 8.51
N PRO A 243 -3.79 14.65 9.38
CA PRO A 243 -4.83 13.64 9.25
C PRO A 243 -6.18 14.12 9.76
N ASP A 244 -7.26 13.54 9.22
CA ASP A 244 -8.58 13.56 9.83
C ASP A 244 -8.81 12.28 10.65
N PRO A 245 -8.85 12.36 12.01
CA PRO A 245 -8.97 11.17 12.85
C PRO A 245 -10.27 10.38 12.64
N ALA A 246 -11.37 11.05 12.24
CA ALA A 246 -12.63 10.36 11.99
C ALA A 246 -12.58 9.57 10.68
N GLU A 247 -11.96 10.13 9.65
CA GLU A 247 -11.73 9.45 8.38
C GLU A 247 -10.78 8.26 8.55
N LEU A 248 -9.70 8.41 9.34
CA LEU A 248 -8.77 7.31 9.64
C LEU A 248 -9.45 6.15 10.36
N ASP A 249 -10.33 6.44 11.35
CA ASP A 249 -11.09 5.39 12.03
C ASP A 249 -12.07 4.70 11.06
N ALA A 250 -12.69 5.46 10.16
CA ALA A 250 -13.55 4.89 9.11
C ALA A 250 -12.77 4.03 8.11
N MET A 251 -11.55 4.44 7.69
CA MET A 251 -10.66 3.62 6.85
C MET A 251 -10.37 2.26 7.53
N ARG A 252 -10.03 2.27 8.81
CA ARG A 252 -9.75 1.06 9.58
C ARG A 252 -10.96 0.12 9.60
N ARG A 253 -12.16 0.64 9.87
CA ARG A 253 -13.40 -0.14 9.82
C ARG A 253 -13.70 -0.66 8.41
N PHE A 254 -13.45 0.15 7.38
CA PHE A 254 -13.66 -0.24 5.99
C PHE A 254 -12.73 -1.40 5.57
N ILE A 255 -11.45 -1.34 5.92
CA ILE A 255 -10.50 -2.42 5.60
C ILE A 255 -10.82 -3.69 6.40
N THR A 256 -11.22 -3.57 7.67
CA THR A 256 -11.69 -4.73 8.46
C THR A 256 -12.92 -5.38 7.82
N PHE A 257 -13.91 -4.58 7.44
CA PHE A 257 -15.10 -5.04 6.74
C PHE A 257 -14.76 -5.71 5.40
N THR A 258 -13.85 -5.11 4.62
CA THR A 258 -13.36 -5.67 3.35
C THR A 258 -12.70 -7.03 3.57
N ALA A 259 -11.85 -7.17 4.58
CA ALA A 259 -11.19 -8.43 4.92
C ALA A 259 -12.19 -9.52 5.37
N ASP A 260 -13.18 -9.15 6.18
CA ASP A 260 -14.24 -10.07 6.61
C ASP A 260 -15.11 -10.55 5.44
N THR A 261 -15.43 -9.63 4.52
CA THR A 261 -16.16 -9.95 3.29
C THR A 261 -15.34 -10.90 2.40
N CYS A 262 -14.04 -10.61 2.19
CA CYS A 262 -13.15 -11.53 1.46
C CYS A 262 -13.14 -12.93 2.09
N ARG A 263 -13.01 -13.00 3.44
CA ARG A 263 -13.02 -14.30 4.16
C ARG A 263 -14.29 -15.07 3.94
N ALA A 264 -15.43 -14.40 3.95
CA ALA A 264 -16.73 -15.04 3.71
C ALA A 264 -16.89 -15.54 2.27
N LEU A 265 -16.32 -14.84 1.29
CA LEU A 265 -16.44 -15.19 -0.14
C LEU A 265 -15.50 -16.32 -0.58
N ILE A 266 -14.38 -16.54 0.12
CA ILE A 266 -13.41 -17.59 -0.22
C ILE A 266 -13.50 -18.84 0.68
N ALA A 267 -14.40 -18.85 1.67
CA ALA A 267 -14.67 -20.01 2.54
C ALA A 267 -15.43 -21.15 1.78
#